data_77169aa1249197d853432d2d3a82abb9
#
_entry.id   77169aa1249197d853432d2d3a82abb9
#
_cell.length_a   1.000
_cell.length_b   1.000
_cell.length_c   1.000
_cell.angle_alpha   90.00
_cell.angle_beta   90.00
_cell.angle_gamma   90.00
#
_symmetry.space_group_name_H-M   'P 1'
#
loop_
_entity.id
_entity.type
_entity.pdbx_description
1 polymer ?
#
loop_
_entity_poly.entity_id
_entity_poly.type
_entity_poly.pdbx_seq_one_letter_code
_entity_poly.pdbx_strand_id
1 'polypeptide(L)'
;MKTTKLALLTVLAGALVSPAEITKAADVQSSGYAPLRTQAEKMGAVITWDSDDKSAAVKLKNGIVGTFTVGEKTYRLAGQTGEADREIKMIGGNLYLPAKLLATLETENSKYADPKDAVPTYKVTPTAETEAVEDGDDAADDPAIWLNPADPEKSRLVATNKGGGILVYDLQGKQLQNYKVGKMNNVDIRYGFTLGGKKIDIAGATNRTNNTVDIFAIDGVSGTLTNVVDQPIKSSMKEVYGFSLYHSLKTDKFYALVLGKEGEFEQYELKDNGNGKIAGKLVRQFKLDTQSEGMVADDEYGTVYIAEEDHAIWKYDAEPDGSSEPLRRVDVADGRRLQDDIEGLTLYYGKDGKGYLIASSQGNSSYAIYERQGDNAYISNFTISASPTVDGTSVTDGIDVLGYGLGKNFPHGIFVVQDDENLQNGKKLNQNFKMVPWEQIAKGARIPLTIDDGINPRELVNRSTQ
;
A
#
# COMPACT_ATOMS: atom_id res chain seq x y z
N MET A 1 14.06 -17.92 -15.21
CA MET A 1 12.95 -18.07 -16.13
C MET A 1 12.18 -19.35 -15.82
N LYS A 2 11.12 -19.25 -15.07
CA LYS A 2 9.98 -20.18 -15.05
C LYS A 2 8.77 -19.32 -14.74
N THR A 3 8.09 -18.91 -15.77
CA THR A 3 6.77 -18.29 -15.75
C THR A 3 5.81 -19.24 -15.07
N THR A 4 5.40 -18.91 -13.87
CA THR A 4 4.23 -19.55 -13.24
C THR A 4 3.01 -18.89 -13.86
N LYS A 5 2.51 -19.50 -14.93
CA LYS A 5 1.23 -19.17 -15.51
C LYS A 5 0.17 -19.43 -14.44
N LEU A 6 -0.48 -18.38 -13.99
CA LEU A 6 -1.77 -18.46 -13.33
C LEU A 6 -2.70 -19.18 -14.31
N ALA A 7 -3.05 -20.40 -14.02
CA ALA A 7 -3.94 -21.18 -14.86
C ALA A 7 -5.37 -20.65 -14.63
N LEU A 8 -5.80 -19.81 -15.56
CA LEU A 8 -7.22 -19.53 -15.73
C LEU A 8 -7.88 -20.84 -16.16
N LEU A 9 -8.33 -21.62 -15.20
CA LEU A 9 -9.05 -22.86 -15.46
C LEU A 9 -10.51 -22.52 -15.79
N THR A 10 -10.73 -22.16 -17.06
CA THR A 10 -12.08 -22.19 -17.64
C THR A 10 -12.48 -23.66 -17.79
N VAL A 11 -13.02 -24.25 -16.74
CA VAL A 11 -13.63 -25.56 -16.82
C VAL A 11 -15.03 -25.40 -17.40
N LEU A 12 -15.13 -25.42 -18.75
CA LEU A 12 -16.36 -25.84 -19.41
C LEU A 12 -16.44 -27.38 -19.27
N ALA A 13 -16.96 -27.86 -18.16
CA ALA A 13 -17.43 -29.22 -18.05
C ALA A 13 -18.93 -29.17 -17.90
N GLY A 14 -19.64 -29.38 -18.98
CA GLY A 14 -21.05 -29.77 -18.95
C GLY A 14 -21.19 -31.13 -18.28
N ALA A 15 -21.15 -31.18 -16.96
CA ALA A 15 -21.54 -32.36 -16.21
C ALA A 15 -23.06 -32.51 -16.33
N LEU A 16 -23.51 -33.63 -16.88
CA LEU A 16 -24.92 -34.05 -16.82
C LEU A 16 -25.31 -34.18 -15.34
N VAL A 17 -25.99 -33.19 -14.82
CA VAL A 17 -26.50 -33.17 -13.44
C VAL A 17 -27.57 -34.25 -13.30
N SER A 18 -27.45 -35.14 -12.35
CA SER A 18 -28.40 -36.22 -12.12
C SER A 18 -29.75 -35.66 -11.67
N PRO A 19 -30.90 -36.35 -11.99
CA PRO A 19 -32.20 -35.91 -11.51
C PRO A 19 -32.30 -35.74 -9.99
N ALA A 20 -31.55 -36.54 -9.23
CA ALA A 20 -31.50 -36.42 -7.77
C ALA A 20 -30.79 -35.14 -7.28
N GLU A 21 -29.80 -34.65 -8.04
CA GLU A 21 -29.11 -33.39 -7.72
C GLU A 21 -29.93 -32.17 -8.10
N ILE A 22 -30.75 -32.26 -9.18
CA ILE A 22 -31.71 -31.23 -9.58
C ILE A 22 -32.77 -31.06 -8.49
N THR A 23 -33.31 -32.18 -7.96
CA THR A 23 -34.29 -32.16 -6.86
C THR A 23 -33.72 -31.54 -5.60
N LYS A 24 -32.50 -31.92 -5.20
CA LYS A 24 -31.82 -31.31 -4.06
C LYS A 24 -31.57 -29.82 -4.23
N ALA A 25 -31.19 -29.36 -5.42
CA ALA A 25 -30.98 -27.94 -5.70
C ALA A 25 -32.27 -27.13 -5.62
N ALA A 26 -33.42 -27.67 -6.09
CA ALA A 26 -34.73 -27.03 -6.00
C ALA A 26 -35.23 -26.95 -4.55
N ASP A 27 -35.04 -27.99 -3.74
CA ASP A 27 -35.34 -28.01 -2.31
C ASP A 27 -34.54 -26.98 -1.52
N VAL A 28 -33.29 -26.78 -1.89
CA VAL A 28 -32.39 -25.81 -1.24
C VAL A 28 -32.79 -24.36 -1.56
N GLN A 29 -33.19 -24.08 -2.79
CA GLN A 29 -33.71 -22.74 -3.17
C GLN A 29 -35.02 -22.44 -2.42
N SER A 30 -35.93 -23.41 -2.30
CA SER A 30 -37.16 -23.23 -1.51
C SER A 30 -36.90 -23.01 -0.02
N SER A 31 -35.76 -23.43 0.49
CA SER A 31 -35.33 -23.23 1.89
C SER A 31 -34.62 -21.89 2.17
N GLY A 32 -34.57 -20.96 1.22
CA GLY A 32 -34.01 -19.61 1.40
C GLY A 32 -32.49 -19.53 1.13
N TYR A 33 -31.96 -20.36 0.23
CA TYR A 33 -30.64 -20.31 -0.31
C TYR A 33 -30.63 -19.97 -1.80
N ALA A 34 -29.56 -19.34 -2.28
CA ALA A 34 -29.36 -19.06 -3.69
C ALA A 34 -27.99 -19.50 -4.18
N PRO A 35 -27.86 -20.01 -5.43
CA PRO A 35 -26.59 -20.45 -5.98
C PRO A 35 -25.70 -19.25 -6.28
N LEU A 36 -24.52 -19.20 -5.67
CA LEU A 36 -23.60 -18.06 -5.77
C LEU A 36 -23.17 -17.81 -7.22
N ARG A 37 -22.75 -18.83 -7.97
CA ARG A 37 -22.22 -18.67 -9.33
C ARG A 37 -23.21 -17.94 -10.25
N THR A 38 -24.44 -18.38 -10.30
CA THR A 38 -25.50 -17.77 -11.14
C THR A 38 -25.74 -16.30 -10.79
N GLN A 39 -25.66 -15.96 -9.51
CA GLN A 39 -25.90 -14.60 -9.08
C GLN A 39 -24.66 -13.72 -9.29
N ALA A 40 -23.46 -14.24 -9.06
CA ALA A 40 -22.21 -13.55 -9.36
C ALA A 40 -22.10 -13.21 -10.86
N GLU A 41 -22.45 -14.14 -11.75
CA GLU A 41 -22.50 -13.88 -13.20
C GLU A 41 -23.48 -12.74 -13.54
N LYS A 42 -24.65 -12.69 -12.93
CA LYS A 42 -25.62 -11.58 -13.11
C LYS A 42 -25.08 -10.25 -12.59
N MET A 43 -24.34 -10.27 -11.51
CA MET A 43 -23.69 -9.10 -10.95
C MET A 43 -22.43 -8.68 -11.74
N GLY A 44 -21.95 -9.51 -12.65
CA GLY A 44 -20.66 -9.31 -13.34
C GLY A 44 -19.47 -9.47 -12.40
N ALA A 45 -19.64 -10.20 -11.30
CA ALA A 45 -18.59 -10.49 -10.34
C ALA A 45 -17.76 -11.71 -10.76
N VAL A 46 -16.51 -11.76 -10.32
CA VAL A 46 -15.59 -12.89 -10.56
C VAL A 46 -15.54 -13.75 -9.31
N ILE A 47 -15.52 -15.08 -9.46
CA ILE A 47 -15.39 -16.04 -8.37
C ILE A 47 -14.08 -16.78 -8.52
N THR A 48 -13.28 -16.78 -7.46
CA THR A 48 -12.11 -17.63 -7.28
C THR A 48 -12.41 -18.65 -6.19
N TRP A 49 -12.07 -19.93 -6.43
CA TRP A 49 -12.27 -21.01 -5.47
C TRP A 49 -10.93 -21.46 -4.88
N ASP A 50 -10.88 -21.51 -3.56
CA ASP A 50 -9.80 -22.12 -2.80
C ASP A 50 -10.23 -23.51 -2.32
N SER A 51 -9.53 -24.55 -2.79
CA SER A 51 -9.82 -25.94 -2.47
C SER A 51 -9.30 -26.36 -1.08
N ASP A 52 -8.28 -25.69 -0.58
CA ASP A 52 -7.62 -26.05 0.68
C ASP A 52 -8.45 -25.53 1.87
N ASP A 53 -8.89 -24.29 1.78
CA ASP A 53 -9.75 -23.66 2.79
C ASP A 53 -11.25 -23.90 2.54
N LYS A 54 -11.62 -24.52 1.42
CA LYS A 54 -13.01 -24.72 0.97
C LYS A 54 -13.79 -23.41 0.96
N SER A 55 -13.18 -22.36 0.46
CA SER A 55 -13.74 -21.02 0.41
C SER A 55 -13.88 -20.48 -1.00
N ALA A 56 -14.78 -19.53 -1.20
CA ALA A 56 -14.90 -18.76 -2.43
C ALA A 56 -14.64 -17.29 -2.13
N ALA A 57 -13.75 -16.69 -2.90
CA ALA A 57 -13.61 -15.24 -2.99
C ALA A 57 -14.44 -14.73 -4.18
N VAL A 58 -15.28 -13.74 -3.93
CA VAL A 58 -16.15 -13.10 -4.92
C VAL A 58 -15.73 -11.65 -5.08
N LYS A 59 -15.04 -11.32 -6.17
CA LYS A 59 -14.69 -9.94 -6.52
C LYS A 59 -15.88 -9.29 -7.24
N LEU A 60 -16.45 -8.27 -6.63
CA LEU A 60 -17.55 -7.46 -7.18
C LEU A 60 -17.03 -6.48 -8.23
N LYS A 61 -17.92 -5.85 -9.00
CA LYS A 61 -17.54 -4.83 -10.01
C LYS A 61 -16.85 -3.60 -9.42
N ASN A 62 -17.11 -3.28 -8.17
CA ASN A 62 -16.51 -2.18 -7.44
C ASN A 62 -15.18 -2.56 -6.75
N GLY A 63 -14.56 -3.67 -7.15
CA GLY A 63 -13.31 -4.16 -6.58
C GLY A 63 -13.46 -4.87 -5.22
N ILE A 64 -14.56 -4.68 -4.51
CA ILE A 64 -14.79 -5.31 -3.20
C ILE A 64 -14.82 -6.83 -3.31
N VAL A 65 -14.14 -7.51 -2.39
CA VAL A 65 -14.20 -8.96 -2.26
C VAL A 65 -15.08 -9.37 -1.08
N GLY A 66 -15.86 -10.41 -1.32
CA GLY A 66 -16.50 -11.19 -0.28
C GLY A 66 -15.90 -12.58 -0.20
N THR A 67 -15.48 -13.03 0.98
CA THR A 67 -14.96 -14.38 1.21
C THR A 67 -15.95 -15.23 1.99
N PHE A 68 -16.22 -16.44 1.49
CA PHE A 68 -17.29 -17.33 1.96
C PHE A 68 -16.79 -18.75 2.12
N THR A 69 -16.70 -19.26 3.36
CA THR A 69 -16.20 -20.60 3.67
C THR A 69 -17.35 -21.60 3.87
N VAL A 70 -17.23 -22.76 3.26
CA VAL A 70 -18.26 -23.81 3.37
C VAL A 70 -18.39 -24.32 4.81
N GLY A 71 -19.63 -24.37 5.30
CA GLY A 71 -19.96 -24.82 6.65
C GLY A 71 -19.94 -23.70 7.69
N GLU A 72 -19.45 -22.52 7.34
CA GLU A 72 -19.39 -21.38 8.24
C GLU A 72 -20.62 -20.47 8.08
N LYS A 73 -20.92 -19.71 9.14
CA LYS A 73 -21.85 -18.58 9.10
C LYS A 73 -21.12 -17.25 8.96
N THR A 74 -19.88 -17.21 9.45
CA THR A 74 -19.02 -16.06 9.33
C THR A 74 -18.58 -15.88 7.88
N TYR A 75 -18.50 -14.63 7.45
CA TYR A 75 -18.01 -14.23 6.14
C TYR A 75 -17.22 -12.92 6.26
N ARG A 76 -16.36 -12.64 5.31
CA ARG A 76 -15.78 -11.29 5.16
C ARG A 76 -16.42 -10.64 3.94
N LEU A 77 -16.71 -9.35 4.04
CA LEU A 77 -17.21 -8.54 2.93
C LEU A 77 -16.79 -7.09 3.16
N ALA A 78 -16.15 -6.49 2.17
CA ALA A 78 -15.68 -5.12 2.28
C ALA A 78 -14.72 -4.93 3.49
N GLY A 79 -13.84 -5.91 3.74
CA GLY A 79 -12.87 -5.91 4.82
C GLY A 79 -13.45 -6.12 6.23
N GLN A 80 -14.76 -6.32 6.37
CA GLN A 80 -15.42 -6.51 7.66
C GLN A 80 -15.94 -7.94 7.80
N THR A 81 -15.79 -8.50 9.00
CA THR A 81 -16.39 -9.79 9.34
C THR A 81 -17.88 -9.61 9.63
N GLY A 82 -18.70 -10.42 8.98
CA GLY A 82 -20.14 -10.47 9.20
C GLY A 82 -20.61 -11.87 9.61
N GLU A 83 -21.84 -11.98 10.10
CA GLU A 83 -22.46 -13.26 10.43
C GLU A 83 -23.76 -13.43 9.62
N ALA A 84 -23.85 -14.52 8.85
CA ALA A 84 -25.05 -14.92 8.14
C ALA A 84 -26.05 -15.60 9.07
N ASP A 85 -27.33 -15.54 8.75
CA ASP A 85 -28.37 -16.22 9.51
C ASP A 85 -28.27 -17.76 9.44
N ARG A 86 -27.53 -18.28 8.46
CA ARG A 86 -27.32 -19.72 8.23
C ARG A 86 -25.94 -19.98 7.65
N GLU A 87 -25.51 -21.26 7.74
CA GLU A 87 -24.23 -21.74 7.17
C GLU A 87 -24.21 -21.66 5.64
N ILE A 88 -23.05 -21.37 5.08
CA ILE A 88 -22.75 -21.44 3.65
C ILE A 88 -22.65 -22.92 3.23
N LYS A 89 -23.28 -23.30 2.13
CA LYS A 89 -23.40 -24.71 1.73
C LYS A 89 -22.81 -25.02 0.37
N MET A 90 -22.14 -26.17 0.28
CA MET A 90 -21.75 -26.79 -1.00
C MET A 90 -22.70 -27.94 -1.33
N ILE A 91 -23.37 -27.90 -2.46
CA ILE A 91 -24.34 -28.93 -2.90
C ILE A 91 -24.13 -29.20 -4.38
N GLY A 92 -23.85 -30.44 -4.75
CA GLY A 92 -23.62 -30.82 -6.14
C GLY A 92 -22.50 -30.01 -6.83
N GLY A 93 -21.45 -29.66 -6.07
CA GLY A 93 -20.33 -28.88 -6.58
C GLY A 93 -20.61 -27.38 -6.75
N ASN A 94 -21.78 -26.89 -6.32
CA ASN A 94 -22.14 -25.48 -6.35
C ASN A 94 -22.22 -24.90 -4.93
N LEU A 95 -21.71 -23.68 -4.75
CA LEU A 95 -21.80 -22.94 -3.51
C LEU A 95 -23.15 -22.20 -3.44
N TYR A 96 -23.82 -22.32 -2.30
CA TYR A 96 -25.07 -21.66 -2.01
C TYR A 96 -24.93 -20.74 -0.81
N LEU A 97 -25.31 -19.48 -0.99
CA LEU A 97 -25.36 -18.49 0.08
C LEU A 97 -26.79 -18.37 0.63
N PRO A 98 -26.96 -18.08 1.94
CA PRO A 98 -28.24 -17.60 2.48
C PRO A 98 -28.75 -16.40 1.69
N ALA A 99 -30.06 -16.34 1.40
CA ALA A 99 -30.63 -15.30 0.55
C ALA A 99 -30.39 -13.87 1.10
N LYS A 100 -30.37 -13.70 2.43
CA LYS A 100 -30.04 -12.42 3.05
C LYS A 100 -28.59 -12.00 2.81
N LEU A 101 -27.66 -12.94 2.91
CA LEU A 101 -26.25 -12.68 2.64
C LEU A 101 -26.04 -12.32 1.17
N LEU A 102 -26.73 -13.01 0.26
CA LEU A 102 -26.69 -12.67 -1.16
C LEU A 102 -27.23 -11.26 -1.41
N ALA A 103 -28.35 -10.88 -0.77
CA ALA A 103 -28.89 -9.51 -0.90
C ALA A 103 -27.91 -8.44 -0.38
N THR A 104 -27.11 -8.75 0.65
CA THR A 104 -26.05 -7.88 1.12
C THR A 104 -24.96 -7.72 0.05
N LEU A 105 -24.55 -8.82 -0.59
CA LEU A 105 -23.58 -8.83 -1.68
C LEU A 105 -24.08 -8.04 -2.90
N GLU A 106 -25.34 -8.20 -3.28
CA GLU A 106 -25.99 -7.44 -4.37
C GLU A 106 -26.06 -5.95 -4.05
N THR A 107 -26.35 -5.61 -2.80
CA THR A 107 -26.37 -4.20 -2.34
C THR A 107 -24.97 -3.60 -2.43
N GLU A 108 -23.93 -4.33 -2.02
CA GLU A 108 -22.54 -3.86 -2.14
C GLU A 108 -22.15 -3.68 -3.61
N ASN A 109 -22.49 -4.66 -4.47
CA ASN A 109 -22.23 -4.56 -5.91
C ASN A 109 -22.96 -3.40 -6.59
N SER A 110 -24.14 -3.00 -6.10
CA SER A 110 -24.92 -1.88 -6.66
C SER A 110 -24.26 -0.50 -6.42
N LYS A 111 -23.28 -0.43 -5.54
CA LYS A 111 -22.47 0.78 -5.30
C LYS A 111 -21.42 1.01 -6.39
N TYR A 112 -21.27 0.09 -7.36
CA TYR A 112 -20.35 0.23 -8.48
C TYR A 112 -20.67 1.46 -9.33
N ALA A 113 -19.65 2.26 -9.60
CA ALA A 113 -19.74 3.36 -10.56
C ALA A 113 -19.25 2.91 -11.95
N ASP A 114 -19.82 3.45 -13.03
CA ASP A 114 -19.31 3.18 -14.38
C ASP A 114 -17.89 3.78 -14.51
N PRO A 115 -16.86 3.05 -14.96
CA PRO A 115 -15.53 3.60 -15.23
C PRO A 115 -15.50 4.80 -16.17
N LYS A 116 -16.56 5.00 -16.97
CA LYS A 116 -16.76 6.22 -17.77
C LYS A 116 -16.92 7.49 -16.91
N ASP A 117 -17.25 7.34 -15.64
CA ASP A 117 -17.36 8.42 -14.67
C ASP A 117 -16.04 8.71 -13.95
N ALA A 118 -14.89 8.32 -14.55
CA ALA A 118 -13.57 8.63 -14.02
C ALA A 118 -13.44 10.13 -13.73
N VAL A 119 -12.90 10.46 -12.56
CA VAL A 119 -12.76 11.86 -12.15
C VAL A 119 -11.73 12.57 -13.02
N PRO A 120 -11.93 13.86 -13.32
CA PRO A 120 -10.94 14.65 -14.04
C PRO A 120 -9.63 14.75 -13.27
N THR A 121 -8.51 14.57 -13.96
CA THR A 121 -7.16 14.77 -13.44
C THR A 121 -6.59 16.11 -13.90
N TYR A 122 -5.75 16.73 -13.06
CA TYR A 122 -4.90 17.82 -13.49
C TYR A 122 -3.46 17.34 -13.69
N LYS A 123 -2.66 18.12 -14.43
CA LYS A 123 -1.30 17.73 -14.79
C LYS A 123 -0.28 18.55 -14.04
N VAL A 124 0.76 17.88 -13.54
CA VAL A 124 1.98 18.50 -13.03
C VAL A 124 3.19 17.97 -13.78
N THR A 125 4.35 18.56 -13.59
CA THR A 125 5.58 18.14 -14.29
C THR A 125 6.73 17.96 -13.31
N PRO A 126 7.60 16.96 -13.49
CA PRO A 126 8.79 16.81 -12.68
C PRO A 126 9.82 17.90 -13.06
N THR A 127 10.64 18.29 -12.08
CA THR A 127 11.74 19.25 -12.28
C THR A 127 13.10 18.58 -12.23
N ALA A 128 13.17 17.38 -11.68
CA ALA A 128 14.37 16.55 -11.61
C ALA A 128 14.00 15.07 -11.62
N GLU A 129 14.98 14.22 -11.90
CA GLU A 129 14.88 12.78 -11.86
C GLU A 129 16.19 12.18 -11.34
N THR A 130 16.14 10.95 -10.81
CA THR A 130 17.36 10.25 -10.40
C THR A 130 18.09 9.63 -11.59
N GLU A 131 19.37 9.35 -11.41
CA GLU A 131 20.05 8.37 -12.26
C GLU A 131 19.23 7.07 -12.23
N ALA A 132 19.16 6.38 -13.37
CA ALA A 132 18.45 5.12 -13.50
C ALA A 132 19.06 4.05 -12.60
N VAL A 133 18.23 3.14 -12.09
CA VAL A 133 18.71 1.98 -11.34
C VAL A 133 19.57 1.08 -12.24
N GLU A 134 20.53 0.38 -11.63
CA GLU A 134 21.49 -0.45 -12.37
C GLU A 134 20.81 -1.65 -13.05
N ASP A 135 19.85 -2.26 -12.36
CA ASP A 135 19.14 -3.43 -12.83
C ASP A 135 18.04 -3.05 -13.82
N GLY A 136 17.82 -3.89 -14.83
CA GLY A 136 16.76 -3.73 -15.81
C GLY A 136 15.45 -4.40 -15.37
N ASP A 137 14.46 -4.36 -16.24
CA ASP A 137 13.11 -4.84 -16.01
C ASP A 137 12.45 -4.07 -14.84
N ASP A 138 11.59 -4.69 -14.06
CA ASP A 138 10.88 -4.15 -12.91
C ASP A 138 11.81 -4.12 -11.67
N ALA A 139 12.61 -3.07 -11.54
CA ALA A 139 13.69 -2.98 -10.56
C ALA A 139 13.57 -1.82 -9.56
N ALA A 140 13.33 -0.59 -9.99
CA ALA A 140 13.04 0.49 -9.05
C ALA A 140 11.67 0.27 -8.40
N ASP A 141 11.57 0.49 -7.08
CA ASP A 141 10.34 0.21 -6.35
C ASP A 141 9.87 1.41 -5.54
N ASP A 142 10.43 1.63 -4.36
CA ASP A 142 9.89 2.57 -3.40
C ASP A 142 10.94 3.60 -2.94
N PRO A 143 10.60 4.90 -2.91
CA PRO A 143 11.45 5.94 -2.37
C PRO A 143 11.00 6.38 -0.97
N ALA A 144 11.95 6.75 -0.11
CA ALA A 144 11.70 7.47 1.14
C ALA A 144 12.61 8.69 1.26
N ILE A 145 12.09 9.81 1.77
CA ILE A 145 12.80 11.09 1.85
C ILE A 145 13.36 11.28 3.26
N TRP A 146 14.68 11.32 3.39
CA TRP A 146 15.35 11.68 4.64
C TRP A 146 15.62 13.18 4.69
N LEU A 147 15.06 13.87 5.69
CA LEU A 147 15.36 15.27 5.97
C LEU A 147 16.70 15.39 6.72
N ASN A 148 17.69 16.04 6.11
CA ASN A 148 18.94 16.33 6.80
C ASN A 148 18.71 17.37 7.91
N PRO A 149 19.07 17.07 9.19
CA PRO A 149 18.78 17.95 10.31
C PRO A 149 19.59 19.26 10.32
N ALA A 150 20.75 19.27 9.68
CA ALA A 150 21.66 20.42 9.70
C ALA A 150 21.53 21.31 8.44
N ASP A 151 21.22 20.70 7.30
CA ASP A 151 21.15 21.37 6.01
C ASP A 151 20.10 20.68 5.12
N PRO A 152 18.87 21.23 5.04
CA PRO A 152 17.81 20.62 4.24
C PRO A 152 18.13 20.42 2.75
N GLU A 153 19.04 21.21 2.16
CA GLU A 153 19.50 21.00 0.77
C GLU A 153 20.34 19.70 0.62
N LYS A 154 20.86 19.18 1.73
CA LYS A 154 21.57 17.90 1.79
C LYS A 154 20.69 16.72 2.22
N SER A 155 19.38 16.87 2.16
CA SER A 155 18.46 15.74 2.30
C SER A 155 18.72 14.67 1.24
N ARG A 156 18.24 13.45 1.47
CA ARG A 156 18.50 12.29 0.61
C ARG A 156 17.21 11.58 0.24
N LEU A 157 17.22 10.97 -0.93
CA LEU A 157 16.28 9.93 -1.28
C LEU A 157 16.93 8.59 -0.98
N VAL A 158 16.28 7.78 -0.17
CA VAL A 158 16.63 6.38 0.06
C VAL A 158 15.64 5.56 -0.75
N ALA A 159 16.11 4.78 -1.69
CA ALA A 159 15.23 4.09 -2.62
C ALA A 159 15.60 2.60 -2.72
N THR A 160 14.63 1.78 -3.01
CA THR A 160 14.81 0.34 -3.14
C THR A 160 14.99 -0.08 -4.59
N ASN A 161 15.72 -1.19 -4.74
CA ASN A 161 15.94 -1.86 -6.00
C ASN A 161 15.60 -3.36 -5.83
N LYS A 162 14.49 -3.78 -6.42
CA LYS A 162 14.05 -5.20 -6.44
C LYS A 162 15.07 -6.13 -7.10
N GLY A 163 15.94 -5.58 -7.97
CA GLY A 163 17.08 -6.29 -8.56
C GLY A 163 18.17 -6.63 -7.53
N GLY A 164 18.39 -5.77 -6.53
CA GLY A 164 19.37 -6.11 -5.49
C GLY A 164 19.94 -4.97 -4.65
N GLY A 165 19.15 -4.18 -3.94
CA GLY A 165 19.75 -3.29 -2.95
C GLY A 165 18.95 -2.07 -2.51
N ILE A 166 19.65 -1.21 -1.76
CA ILE A 166 19.21 0.13 -1.37
C ILE A 166 20.14 1.14 -2.00
N LEU A 167 19.56 2.15 -2.60
CA LEU A 167 20.21 3.25 -3.28
C LEU A 167 20.01 4.55 -2.49
N VAL A 168 20.99 5.44 -2.48
CA VAL A 168 20.84 6.76 -1.89
C VAL A 168 21.20 7.81 -2.93
N TYR A 169 20.30 8.76 -3.14
CA TYR A 169 20.46 9.85 -4.09
C TYR A 169 20.45 11.22 -3.40
N ASP A 170 21.08 12.21 -4.02
CA ASP A 170 20.87 13.60 -3.64
C ASP A 170 19.60 14.20 -4.30
N LEU A 171 19.25 15.43 -3.93
CA LEU A 171 18.08 16.12 -4.49
C LEU A 171 18.30 16.62 -5.94
N GLN A 172 19.45 16.36 -6.53
CA GLN A 172 19.74 16.56 -7.95
C GLN A 172 19.61 15.26 -8.74
N GLY A 173 19.27 14.14 -8.05
CA GLY A 173 19.10 12.83 -8.64
C GLY A 173 20.38 12.01 -8.81
N LYS A 174 21.52 12.52 -8.37
CA LYS A 174 22.80 11.80 -8.45
C LYS A 174 22.84 10.67 -7.42
N GLN A 175 23.18 9.46 -7.85
CA GLN A 175 23.41 8.33 -6.95
C GLN A 175 24.69 8.54 -6.13
N LEU A 176 24.55 8.55 -4.82
CA LEU A 176 25.66 8.71 -3.88
C LEU A 176 26.15 7.37 -3.31
N GLN A 177 25.22 6.43 -3.10
CA GLN A 177 25.49 5.15 -2.45
C GLN A 177 24.64 4.04 -3.08
N ASN A 178 25.18 2.82 -3.07
CA ASN A 178 24.51 1.61 -3.53
C ASN A 178 24.91 0.46 -2.60
N TYR A 179 23.96 -0.07 -1.84
CA TYR A 179 24.16 -1.15 -0.89
C TYR A 179 23.57 -2.44 -1.45
N LYS A 180 24.42 -3.37 -1.86
CA LYS A 180 24.03 -4.69 -2.39
C LYS A 180 23.66 -5.65 -1.25
N VAL A 181 22.48 -5.47 -0.67
CA VAL A 181 22.01 -6.18 0.53
C VAL A 181 20.93 -7.24 0.25
N GLY A 182 20.59 -7.47 -1.00
CA GLY A 182 19.54 -8.39 -1.43
C GLY A 182 18.40 -7.65 -2.14
N LYS A 183 17.38 -8.39 -2.56
CA LYS A 183 16.19 -7.84 -3.22
C LYS A 183 15.35 -7.09 -2.20
N MET A 184 15.41 -5.77 -2.26
CA MET A 184 14.65 -4.90 -1.38
C MET A 184 13.36 -4.49 -2.07
N ASN A 185 12.26 -4.47 -1.30
CA ASN A 185 10.96 -4.01 -1.78
C ASN A 185 10.71 -2.60 -1.24
N ASN A 186 9.78 -2.39 -0.32
CA ASN A 186 9.48 -1.05 0.19
C ASN A 186 10.48 -0.57 1.26
N VAL A 187 10.58 0.74 1.42
CA VAL A 187 11.43 1.42 2.40
C VAL A 187 10.67 2.58 3.07
N ASP A 188 10.89 2.78 4.36
CA ASP A 188 10.35 3.94 5.08
C ASP A 188 11.37 4.49 6.08
N ILE A 189 11.19 5.73 6.49
CA ILE A 189 12.10 6.45 7.38
C ILE A 189 11.35 6.94 8.62
N ARG A 190 11.98 6.77 9.80
CA ARG A 190 11.53 7.42 11.03
C ARG A 190 12.69 8.07 11.76
N TYR A 191 12.35 9.07 12.54
CA TYR A 191 13.29 9.97 13.19
C TYR A 191 13.32 9.78 14.70
N GLY A 192 14.50 9.93 15.28
CA GLY A 192 14.64 9.99 16.73
C GLY A 192 14.56 8.67 17.47
N PHE A 193 14.83 7.54 16.83
CA PHE A 193 14.98 6.24 17.49
C PHE A 193 16.14 6.28 18.51
N THR A 194 15.94 5.75 19.72
CA THR A 194 17.00 5.70 20.71
C THR A 194 17.85 4.45 20.58
N LEU A 195 19.12 4.61 20.17
CA LEU A 195 20.08 3.52 20.03
C LEU A 195 21.39 3.86 20.77
N GLY A 196 21.81 3.02 21.71
CA GLY A 196 23.00 3.27 22.55
C GLY A 196 22.91 4.57 23.34
N GLY A 197 21.70 4.98 23.75
CA GLY A 197 21.44 6.22 24.48
C GLY A 197 21.49 7.49 23.61
N LYS A 198 21.56 7.37 22.29
CA LYS A 198 21.53 8.50 21.33
C LYS A 198 20.27 8.43 20.47
N LYS A 199 19.73 9.60 20.14
CA LYS A 199 18.66 9.69 19.13
C LYS A 199 19.30 9.63 17.72
N ILE A 200 18.82 8.70 16.91
CA ILE A 200 19.25 8.50 15.51
C ILE A 200 18.03 8.47 14.60
N ASP A 201 18.23 8.71 13.33
CA ASP A 201 17.23 8.43 12.30
C ASP A 201 17.44 7.02 11.74
N ILE A 202 16.37 6.34 11.40
CA ILE A 202 16.40 4.98 10.87
C ILE A 202 15.67 4.89 9.54
N ALA A 203 16.21 4.10 8.62
CA ALA A 203 15.51 3.57 7.46
C ALA A 203 15.25 2.08 7.68
N GLY A 204 14.04 1.64 7.39
CA GLY A 204 13.67 0.22 7.41
C GLY A 204 13.19 -0.23 6.04
N ALA A 205 13.40 -1.49 5.71
CA ALA A 205 12.96 -2.05 4.44
C ALA A 205 12.71 -3.57 4.53
N THR A 206 11.85 -4.07 3.66
CA THR A 206 11.65 -5.51 3.47
C THR A 206 12.71 -6.09 2.52
N ASN A 207 13.31 -7.21 2.92
CA ASN A 207 14.32 -7.94 2.16
C ASN A 207 13.77 -9.29 1.69
N ARG A 208 13.36 -9.37 0.44
CA ARG A 208 12.77 -10.56 -0.18
C ARG A 208 13.76 -11.71 -0.36
N THR A 209 15.07 -11.41 -0.45
CA THR A 209 16.11 -12.44 -0.54
C THR A 209 16.18 -13.29 0.73
N ASN A 210 16.08 -12.65 1.89
CA ASN A 210 16.25 -13.29 3.19
C ASN A 210 14.93 -13.52 3.93
N ASN A 211 13.83 -12.98 3.42
CA ASN A 211 12.51 -12.92 4.05
C ASN A 211 12.57 -12.24 5.42
N THR A 212 13.21 -11.06 5.47
CA THR A 212 13.52 -10.30 6.68
C THR A 212 13.12 -8.85 6.58
N VAL A 213 13.13 -8.18 7.73
CA VAL A 213 13.15 -6.72 7.86
C VAL A 213 14.59 -6.29 8.15
N ASP A 214 15.12 -5.39 7.34
CA ASP A 214 16.43 -4.78 7.54
C ASP A 214 16.25 -3.34 8.04
N ILE A 215 17.02 -2.94 9.08
CA ILE A 215 16.99 -1.60 9.66
C ILE A 215 18.39 -0.99 9.58
N PHE A 216 18.44 0.24 9.08
CA PHE A 216 19.68 1.01 8.91
C PHE A 216 19.62 2.28 9.75
N ALA A 217 20.68 2.56 10.49
CA ALA A 217 20.93 3.89 11.04
C ALA A 217 21.35 4.83 9.91
N ILE A 218 20.83 6.04 9.90
CA ILE A 218 21.20 7.10 8.97
C ILE A 218 22.18 8.05 9.68
N ASP A 219 23.37 8.23 9.14
CA ASP A 219 24.31 9.21 9.64
C ASP A 219 23.76 10.62 9.43
N GLY A 220 23.63 11.38 10.53
CA GLY A 220 22.96 12.68 10.54
C GLY A 220 23.70 13.80 9.76
N VAL A 221 24.89 13.54 9.25
CA VAL A 221 25.69 14.50 8.46
C VAL A 221 25.75 14.11 7.00
N SER A 222 26.14 12.86 6.73
CA SER A 222 26.39 12.34 5.37
C SER A 222 25.16 11.70 4.73
N GLY A 223 24.21 11.22 5.53
CA GLY A 223 23.10 10.36 5.08
C GLY A 223 23.56 8.93 4.75
N THR A 224 24.74 8.50 5.24
CA THR A 224 25.23 7.14 5.04
C THR A 224 24.42 6.14 5.85
N LEU A 225 24.07 5.01 5.24
CA LEU A 225 23.33 3.94 5.87
C LEU A 225 24.25 2.89 6.49
N THR A 226 23.91 2.45 7.70
CA THR A 226 24.61 1.36 8.40
C THR A 226 23.60 0.38 8.94
N ASN A 227 23.66 -0.89 8.55
CA ASN A 227 22.77 -1.93 9.09
C ASN A 227 23.01 -2.10 10.60
N VAL A 228 21.97 -1.93 11.38
CA VAL A 228 22.02 -1.96 12.86
C VAL A 228 21.15 -3.08 13.45
N VAL A 229 20.68 -4.03 12.65
CA VAL A 229 19.95 -5.20 13.14
C VAL A 229 20.91 -6.14 13.88
N ASP A 230 20.48 -6.66 15.03
CA ASP A 230 21.28 -7.62 15.83
C ASP A 230 21.21 -9.02 15.23
N GLN A 231 20.00 -9.62 15.26
CA GLN A 231 19.69 -10.89 14.63
C GLN A 231 18.62 -10.64 13.55
N PRO A 232 18.64 -11.39 12.44
CA PRO A 232 17.67 -11.22 11.39
C PRO A 232 16.23 -11.20 11.92
N ILE A 233 15.50 -10.11 11.66
CA ILE A 233 14.07 -10.00 11.97
C ILE A 233 13.34 -10.76 10.87
N LYS A 234 13.19 -12.08 11.07
CA LYS A 234 12.58 -12.97 10.08
C LYS A 234 11.06 -12.93 10.18
N SER A 235 10.42 -12.77 9.02
CA SER A 235 8.99 -12.95 8.89
C SER A 235 8.60 -14.43 8.89
N SER A 236 7.40 -14.72 9.42
CA SER A 236 6.76 -16.03 9.32
C SER A 236 5.98 -16.22 8.00
N MET A 237 5.75 -15.13 7.26
CA MET A 237 5.09 -15.14 5.97
C MET A 237 5.92 -15.88 4.92
N LYS A 238 5.29 -16.29 3.84
CA LYS A 238 5.96 -16.95 2.72
C LYS A 238 6.92 -16.01 1.98
N GLU A 239 6.54 -14.75 1.78
CA GLU A 239 7.33 -13.71 1.15
C GLU A 239 6.94 -12.34 1.73
N VAL A 240 7.93 -11.60 2.27
CA VAL A 240 7.73 -10.20 2.67
C VAL A 240 7.57 -9.32 1.44
N TYR A 241 6.77 -8.27 1.57
CA TYR A 241 6.40 -7.39 0.46
C TYR A 241 6.34 -5.95 0.92
N GLY A 242 5.16 -5.35 1.14
CA GLY A 242 4.99 -3.97 1.59
C GLY A 242 5.61 -3.67 2.95
N PHE A 243 5.94 -2.39 3.19
CA PHE A 243 6.62 -1.95 4.40
C PHE A 243 6.22 -0.54 4.83
N SER A 244 6.14 -0.31 6.13
CA SER A 244 6.19 1.02 6.74
C SER A 244 6.80 0.95 8.14
N LEU A 245 7.36 2.05 8.61
CA LEU A 245 7.70 2.25 10.00
C LEU A 245 6.55 2.99 10.71
N TYR A 246 6.40 2.74 12.00
CA TYR A 246 5.46 3.47 12.85
C TYR A 246 6.16 3.89 14.15
N HIS A 247 6.08 5.18 14.48
CA HIS A 247 6.47 5.71 15.77
C HIS A 247 5.22 6.05 16.58
N SER A 248 4.89 5.23 17.58
CA SER A 248 3.80 5.54 18.50
C SER A 248 4.17 6.72 19.37
N LEU A 249 3.61 7.90 19.07
CA LEU A 249 3.77 9.09 19.89
C LEU A 249 3.00 8.99 21.24
N LYS A 250 2.18 7.95 21.39
CA LYS A 250 1.50 7.62 22.65
C LYS A 250 2.43 6.91 23.64
N THR A 251 3.32 6.06 23.14
CA THR A 251 4.17 5.17 23.95
C THR A 251 5.67 5.42 23.77
N ASP A 252 6.07 6.28 22.83
CA ASP A 252 7.44 6.53 22.36
C ASP A 252 8.15 5.23 21.89
N LYS A 253 7.39 4.31 21.27
CA LYS A 253 7.89 3.05 20.73
C LYS A 253 7.87 3.06 19.22
N PHE A 254 8.81 2.33 18.64
CA PHE A 254 8.93 2.18 17.19
C PHE A 254 8.57 0.77 16.76
N TYR A 255 7.93 0.69 15.60
CA TYR A 255 7.49 -0.57 15.01
C TYR A 255 7.84 -0.64 13.53
N ALA A 256 8.19 -1.84 13.07
CA ALA A 256 8.19 -2.20 11.67
C ALA A 256 6.87 -2.88 11.34
N LEU A 257 6.17 -2.37 10.34
CA LEU A 257 4.93 -2.90 9.79
C LEU A 257 5.25 -3.57 8.46
N VAL A 258 4.84 -4.82 8.28
CA VAL A 258 5.23 -5.64 7.14
C VAL A 258 3.99 -6.29 6.54
N LEU A 259 3.86 -6.22 5.22
CA LEU A 259 2.87 -6.96 4.46
C LEU A 259 3.52 -8.15 3.74
N GLY A 260 2.75 -9.23 3.60
CA GLY A 260 3.08 -10.38 2.78
C GLY A 260 2.28 -10.37 1.47
N LYS A 261 2.81 -11.07 0.46
CA LYS A 261 2.16 -11.15 -0.87
C LYS A 261 0.77 -11.80 -0.89
N GLU A 262 0.41 -12.51 0.15
CA GLU A 262 -0.91 -13.16 0.25
C GLU A 262 -1.84 -12.39 1.21
N GLY A 263 -1.54 -11.11 1.51
CA GLY A 263 -2.32 -10.22 2.36
C GLY A 263 -2.00 -10.32 3.86
N GLU A 264 -0.96 -11.07 4.24
CA GLU A 264 -0.56 -11.15 5.65
C GLU A 264 0.00 -9.82 6.15
N PHE A 265 -0.25 -9.51 7.42
CA PHE A 265 0.31 -8.36 8.12
C PHE A 265 1.03 -8.82 9.39
N GLU A 266 2.26 -8.33 9.59
CA GLU A 266 3.03 -8.51 10.82
C GLU A 266 3.54 -7.15 11.31
N GLN A 267 3.50 -6.96 12.66
CA GLN A 267 4.02 -5.78 13.32
C GLN A 267 5.09 -6.17 14.33
N TYR A 268 6.28 -5.60 14.19
CA TYR A 268 7.43 -5.88 15.05
C TYR A 268 7.79 -4.66 15.90
N GLU A 269 7.80 -4.78 17.22
CA GLU A 269 8.36 -3.77 18.11
C GLU A 269 9.89 -3.74 17.96
N LEU A 270 10.43 -2.57 17.62
CA LEU A 270 11.87 -2.35 17.46
C LEU A 270 12.46 -1.82 18.77
N LYS A 271 13.54 -2.43 19.26
CA LYS A 271 14.19 -2.05 20.52
C LYS A 271 15.71 -2.03 20.38
N ASP A 272 16.34 -1.09 21.09
CA ASP A 272 17.77 -1.20 21.40
C ASP A 272 18.00 -2.45 22.28
N ASN A 273 18.90 -3.33 21.85
CA ASN A 273 19.25 -4.53 22.60
C ASN A 273 20.33 -4.29 23.68
N GLY A 274 20.72 -3.02 23.89
CA GLY A 274 21.75 -2.62 24.83
C GLY A 274 23.18 -2.72 24.33
N ASN A 275 23.40 -3.23 23.09
CA ASN A 275 24.71 -3.36 22.45
C ASN A 275 24.85 -2.45 21.21
N GLY A 276 24.02 -1.42 21.09
CA GLY A 276 23.98 -0.53 19.95
C GLY A 276 23.46 -1.18 18.67
N LYS A 277 22.59 -2.19 18.83
CA LYS A 277 21.90 -2.90 17.77
C LYS A 277 20.40 -2.95 18.04
N ILE A 278 19.60 -3.10 16.99
CA ILE A 278 18.15 -3.17 17.05
C ILE A 278 17.70 -4.63 16.99
N ALA A 279 16.85 -5.02 17.95
CA ALA A 279 16.11 -6.28 17.94
C ALA A 279 14.64 -6.01 17.58
N GLY A 280 14.03 -6.89 16.79
CA GLY A 280 12.61 -6.87 16.46
C GLY A 280 11.85 -7.98 17.19
N LYS A 281 10.68 -7.66 17.73
CA LYS A 281 9.78 -8.63 18.37
C LYS A 281 8.39 -8.55 17.74
N LEU A 282 7.89 -9.65 17.18
CA LEU A 282 6.52 -9.76 16.69
C LEU A 282 5.53 -9.48 17.82
N VAL A 283 4.61 -8.53 17.62
CA VAL A 283 3.63 -8.08 18.63
C VAL A 283 2.19 -8.12 18.12
N ARG A 284 1.97 -8.14 16.81
CA ARG A 284 0.64 -8.23 16.20
C ARG A 284 0.73 -8.87 14.83
N GLN A 285 -0.30 -9.64 14.45
CA GLN A 285 -0.46 -10.19 13.11
C GLN A 285 -1.94 -10.33 12.77
N PHE A 286 -2.29 -10.15 11.50
CA PHE A 286 -3.61 -10.42 10.93
C PHE A 286 -3.48 -10.64 9.42
N LYS A 287 -4.58 -10.82 8.71
CA LYS A 287 -4.57 -11.04 7.27
C LYS A 287 -5.67 -10.22 6.59
N LEU A 288 -5.31 -9.53 5.49
CA LEU A 288 -6.23 -8.96 4.53
C LEU A 288 -6.71 -10.07 3.57
N ASP A 289 -7.71 -9.76 2.75
CA ASP A 289 -8.31 -10.78 1.88
C ASP A 289 -7.44 -11.12 0.67
N THR A 290 -6.61 -10.17 0.18
CA THR A 290 -5.76 -10.35 -1.00
C THR A 290 -4.41 -9.63 -0.87
N GLN A 291 -3.63 -9.67 -1.95
CA GLN A 291 -2.33 -9.00 -2.08
C GLN A 291 -2.43 -7.53 -1.69
N SER A 292 -1.47 -7.08 -0.92
CA SER A 292 -1.40 -5.71 -0.40
C SER A 292 0.06 -5.29 -0.33
N GLU A 293 0.38 -4.10 -0.85
CA GLU A 293 1.75 -3.58 -0.85
C GLU A 293 1.84 -2.20 -0.23
N GLY A 294 1.18 -1.21 -0.80
CA GLY A 294 1.24 0.17 -0.35
C GLY A 294 0.81 0.31 1.10
N MET A 295 1.66 0.90 1.94
CA MET A 295 1.37 1.10 3.35
C MET A 295 2.03 2.36 3.88
N VAL A 296 1.29 3.15 4.68
CA VAL A 296 1.85 4.30 5.39
C VAL A 296 1.22 4.47 6.76
N ALA A 297 2.04 4.65 7.78
CA ALA A 297 1.58 4.91 9.14
C ALA A 297 1.55 6.41 9.44
N ASP A 298 0.47 6.86 10.08
CA ASP A 298 0.28 8.21 10.59
C ASP A 298 0.64 8.24 12.08
N ASP A 299 1.83 8.72 12.38
CA ASP A 299 2.37 8.75 13.73
C ASP A 299 1.57 9.68 14.66
N GLU A 300 0.99 10.78 14.13
CA GLU A 300 0.21 11.72 14.93
C GLU A 300 -1.15 11.14 15.34
N TYR A 301 -1.86 10.47 14.41
CA TYR A 301 -3.16 9.88 14.67
C TYR A 301 -3.12 8.45 15.19
N GLY A 302 -1.95 7.79 15.14
CA GLY A 302 -1.80 6.39 15.54
C GLY A 302 -2.60 5.44 14.62
N THR A 303 -2.62 5.72 13.32
CA THR A 303 -3.34 4.92 12.33
C THR A 303 -2.42 4.48 11.21
N VAL A 304 -2.76 3.38 10.53
CA VAL A 304 -2.04 2.91 9.34
C VAL A 304 -3.02 2.73 8.19
N TYR A 305 -2.60 3.18 7.01
CA TYR A 305 -3.31 2.97 5.76
C TYR A 305 -2.64 1.84 5.00
N ILE A 306 -3.44 0.95 4.45
CA ILE A 306 -2.98 -0.21 3.66
C ILE A 306 -3.76 -0.22 2.34
N ALA A 307 -3.02 -0.28 1.24
CA ALA A 307 -3.57 -0.52 -0.09
C ALA A 307 -3.66 -2.04 -0.32
N GLU A 308 -4.88 -2.53 -0.42
CA GLU A 308 -5.18 -3.86 -0.95
C GLU A 308 -5.38 -3.68 -2.45
N GLU A 309 -4.36 -4.04 -3.25
CA GLU A 309 -4.08 -3.58 -4.62
C GLU A 309 -5.30 -3.54 -5.53
N ASP A 310 -6.01 -4.65 -5.64
CA ASP A 310 -7.18 -4.83 -6.50
C ASP A 310 -8.51 -4.34 -5.86
N HIS A 311 -8.47 -3.81 -4.62
CA HIS A 311 -9.70 -3.64 -3.86
C HIS A 311 -9.92 -2.25 -3.31
N ALA A 312 -9.08 -1.83 -2.34
CA ALA A 312 -9.40 -0.68 -1.54
C ALA A 312 -8.20 -0.13 -0.77
N ILE A 313 -8.32 1.09 -0.28
CA ILE A 313 -7.46 1.63 0.77
C ILE A 313 -8.20 1.47 2.10
N TRP A 314 -7.57 0.75 3.03
CA TRP A 314 -8.07 0.51 4.37
C TRP A 314 -7.34 1.36 5.40
N LYS A 315 -8.05 1.83 6.42
CA LYS A 315 -7.49 2.51 7.59
C LYS A 315 -7.62 1.60 8.81
N TYR A 316 -6.51 1.30 9.47
CA TYR A 316 -6.45 0.51 10.71
C TYR A 316 -5.90 1.34 11.86
N ASP A 317 -6.09 0.86 13.09
CA ASP A 317 -5.32 1.30 14.26
C ASP A 317 -3.87 0.80 14.11
N ALA A 318 -2.88 1.67 14.31
CA ALA A 318 -1.45 1.32 14.22
C ALA A 318 -0.87 0.83 15.55
N GLU A 319 -1.58 0.97 16.66
CA GLU A 319 -1.09 0.46 17.95
C GLU A 319 -1.11 -1.09 17.95
N PRO A 320 -0.17 -1.73 18.66
CA PRO A 320 -0.03 -3.19 18.63
C PRO A 320 -1.20 -3.95 19.27
N ASP A 321 -2.00 -3.28 20.09
CA ASP A 321 -3.23 -3.80 20.70
C ASP A 321 -4.50 -3.42 19.91
N GLY A 322 -4.34 -2.79 18.74
CA GLY A 322 -5.44 -2.43 17.85
C GLY A 322 -6.16 -3.66 17.27
N SER A 323 -7.42 -3.45 16.83
CA SER A 323 -8.23 -4.49 16.19
C SER A 323 -7.60 -4.98 14.87
N SER A 324 -7.78 -6.25 14.53
CA SER A 324 -7.50 -6.78 13.18
C SER A 324 -8.52 -6.34 12.13
N GLU A 325 -9.66 -5.77 12.54
CA GLU A 325 -10.64 -5.20 11.62
C GLU A 325 -10.30 -3.75 11.30
N PRO A 326 -10.50 -3.30 10.05
CA PRO A 326 -10.26 -1.91 9.68
C PRO A 326 -11.21 -0.95 10.41
N LEU A 327 -10.70 0.20 10.79
CA LEU A 327 -11.49 1.32 11.30
C LEU A 327 -12.47 1.83 10.24
N ARG A 328 -12.00 1.84 8.99
CA ARG A 328 -12.81 2.24 7.83
C ARG A 328 -12.15 1.88 6.50
N ARG A 329 -12.96 1.87 5.46
CA ARG A 329 -12.53 1.92 4.06
C ARG A 329 -12.44 3.37 3.61
N VAL A 330 -11.29 3.79 3.10
CA VAL A 330 -11.07 5.14 2.58
C VAL A 330 -11.64 5.29 1.18
N ASP A 331 -11.21 4.42 0.26
CA ASP A 331 -11.72 4.38 -1.12
C ASP A 331 -11.59 2.97 -1.73
N VAL A 332 -12.04 2.78 -2.95
CA VAL A 332 -12.10 1.50 -3.66
C VAL A 332 -11.54 1.62 -5.08
N ALA A 333 -10.97 0.51 -5.58
CA ALA A 333 -10.51 0.37 -6.95
C ALA A 333 -11.69 0.11 -7.91
N ASP A 334 -12.57 1.09 -8.10
CA ASP A 334 -13.76 0.96 -8.95
C ASP A 334 -13.60 1.60 -10.34
N GLY A 335 -12.39 2.12 -10.66
CA GLY A 335 -12.08 2.81 -11.90
C GLY A 335 -12.51 4.29 -11.95
N ARG A 336 -13.09 4.84 -10.87
CA ARG A 336 -13.47 6.26 -10.80
C ARG A 336 -12.34 7.16 -10.34
N ARG A 337 -11.88 6.93 -9.11
CA ARG A 337 -10.79 7.68 -8.45
C ARG A 337 -9.52 6.88 -8.45
N LEU A 338 -9.66 5.60 -8.18
CA LEU A 338 -8.60 4.61 -8.17
C LEU A 338 -8.94 3.50 -9.16
N GLN A 339 -7.97 3.09 -9.92
CA GLN A 339 -7.99 1.87 -10.72
C GLN A 339 -7.00 0.87 -10.09
N ASP A 340 -7.31 -0.41 -10.13
CA ASP A 340 -6.37 -1.48 -9.79
C ASP A 340 -5.13 -1.39 -10.73
N ASP A 341 -3.93 -1.53 -10.25
CA ASP A 341 -3.44 -1.77 -8.91
C ASP A 341 -3.36 -0.47 -8.07
N ILE A 342 -3.71 -0.53 -6.78
CA ILE A 342 -3.44 0.57 -5.84
C ILE A 342 -2.11 0.27 -5.17
N GLU A 343 -1.10 1.09 -5.43
CA GLU A 343 0.26 0.88 -4.97
C GLU A 343 0.66 1.87 -3.85
N GLY A 344 1.78 2.53 -3.98
CA GLY A 344 2.35 3.39 -2.95
C GLY A 344 1.37 4.34 -2.26
N LEU A 345 1.51 4.45 -0.95
CA LEU A 345 0.78 5.40 -0.11
C LEU A 345 1.75 6.31 0.62
N THR A 346 1.45 7.60 0.72
CA THR A 346 2.24 8.55 1.50
C THR A 346 1.40 9.62 2.18
N LEU A 347 1.96 10.30 3.20
CA LEU A 347 1.26 11.32 3.99
C LEU A 347 1.99 12.67 3.95
N TYR A 348 1.31 13.69 3.41
CA TYR A 348 1.71 15.08 3.59
C TYR A 348 1.21 15.58 4.95
N TYR A 349 2.11 15.88 5.85
CA TYR A 349 1.80 16.46 7.15
C TYR A 349 1.65 17.97 7.04
N GLY A 350 0.49 18.50 7.43
CA GLY A 350 0.19 19.92 7.52
C GLY A 350 -0.01 20.38 8.96
N LYS A 351 -0.19 21.69 9.15
CA LYS A 351 -0.41 22.29 10.48
C LYS A 351 -1.69 21.76 11.13
N ASP A 352 -1.66 21.69 12.45
CA ASP A 352 -2.81 21.35 13.29
C ASP A 352 -3.45 19.98 12.97
N GLY A 353 -2.64 19.01 12.58
CA GLY A 353 -3.09 17.66 12.23
C GLY A 353 -3.73 17.54 10.85
N LYS A 354 -3.81 18.63 10.10
CA LYS A 354 -4.28 18.60 8.68
C LYS A 354 -3.22 17.98 7.79
N GLY A 355 -3.56 17.81 6.55
CA GLY A 355 -2.67 17.29 5.54
C GLY A 355 -3.38 16.38 4.55
N TYR A 356 -2.63 15.53 3.88
CA TYR A 356 -3.15 14.73 2.78
C TYR A 356 -2.63 13.30 2.84
N LEU A 357 -3.49 12.33 2.54
CA LEU A 357 -3.12 11.00 2.12
C LEU A 357 -3.07 11.01 0.59
N ILE A 358 -1.98 10.51 0.02
CA ILE A 358 -1.82 10.40 -1.43
C ILE A 358 -1.62 8.92 -1.75
N ALA A 359 -2.31 8.44 -2.79
CA ALA A 359 -2.25 7.05 -3.24
C ALA A 359 -1.86 6.98 -4.71
N SER A 360 -0.94 6.10 -5.07
CA SER A 360 -0.67 5.73 -6.45
C SER A 360 -1.77 4.81 -6.96
N SER A 361 -2.39 5.20 -8.06
CA SER A 361 -3.31 4.38 -8.85
C SER A 361 -2.54 3.93 -10.09
N GLN A 362 -1.79 2.82 -9.95
CA GLN A 362 -0.85 2.35 -10.95
C GLN A 362 -1.56 2.02 -12.26
N GLY A 363 -2.74 1.37 -12.20
CA GLY A 363 -3.48 0.92 -13.38
C GLY A 363 -3.92 2.03 -14.35
N ASN A 364 -3.91 3.31 -13.92
CA ASN A 364 -4.17 4.45 -14.79
C ASN A 364 -3.11 5.56 -14.70
N SER A 365 -1.97 5.28 -14.04
CA SER A 365 -0.85 6.21 -13.86
C SER A 365 -1.28 7.56 -13.30
N SER A 366 -2.15 7.56 -12.29
CA SER A 366 -2.63 8.75 -11.60
C SER A 366 -2.43 8.66 -10.10
N TYR A 367 -2.57 9.80 -9.42
CA TYR A 367 -2.40 9.91 -7.97
C TYR A 367 -3.63 10.53 -7.36
N ALA A 368 -4.28 9.82 -6.44
CA ALA A 368 -5.47 10.29 -5.74
C ALA A 368 -5.10 10.97 -4.42
N ILE A 369 -5.73 12.09 -4.12
CA ILE A 369 -5.49 12.90 -2.91
C ILE A 369 -6.75 12.89 -2.05
N TYR A 370 -6.54 12.61 -0.76
CA TYR A 370 -7.57 12.63 0.28
C TYR A 370 -7.14 13.52 1.44
N GLU A 371 -8.09 14.04 2.20
CA GLU A 371 -7.76 14.65 3.49
C GLU A 371 -7.13 13.62 4.42
N ARG A 372 -6.05 13.98 5.11
CA ARG A 372 -5.38 13.12 6.10
C ARG A 372 -6.26 12.92 7.34
N GLN A 373 -6.92 13.99 7.79
CA GLN A 373 -7.75 14.03 8.98
C GLN A 373 -9.21 13.57 8.72
N GLY A 374 -9.95 13.37 9.80
CA GLY A 374 -11.38 13.08 9.75
C GLY A 374 -11.73 11.83 8.95
N ASP A 375 -12.63 12.01 8.00
CA ASP A 375 -13.16 10.93 7.19
C ASP A 375 -12.34 10.62 5.93
N ASN A 376 -11.14 11.19 5.79
CA ASN A 376 -10.30 11.05 4.61
C ASN A 376 -11.07 11.42 3.33
N ALA A 377 -11.75 12.59 3.35
CA ALA A 377 -12.56 13.03 2.23
C ALA A 377 -11.71 13.16 0.95
N TYR A 378 -12.22 12.62 -0.15
CA TYR A 378 -11.55 12.73 -1.46
C TYR A 378 -11.49 14.19 -1.92
N ILE A 379 -10.35 14.59 -2.51
CA ILE A 379 -10.10 15.96 -2.99
C ILE A 379 -9.98 15.99 -4.51
N SER A 380 -9.01 15.28 -5.09
CA SER A 380 -8.73 15.32 -6.53
C SER A 380 -7.74 14.23 -6.96
N ASN A 381 -7.60 14.04 -8.27
CA ASN A 381 -6.52 13.26 -8.87
C ASN A 381 -5.61 14.13 -9.73
N PHE A 382 -4.33 13.74 -9.81
CA PHE A 382 -3.37 14.34 -10.73
C PHE A 382 -2.56 13.27 -11.47
N THR A 383 -1.92 13.68 -12.57
CA THR A 383 -0.95 12.90 -13.34
C THR A 383 0.34 13.68 -13.50
N ILE A 384 1.46 12.98 -13.64
CA ILE A 384 2.76 13.61 -13.90
C ILE A 384 3.08 13.45 -15.38
N SER A 385 3.09 14.57 -16.10
CA SER A 385 3.39 14.62 -17.52
C SER A 385 4.82 15.11 -17.76
N ALA A 386 5.38 14.81 -18.93
CA ALA A 386 6.72 15.26 -19.28
C ALA A 386 6.87 16.79 -19.18
N SER A 387 7.99 17.23 -18.63
CA SER A 387 8.53 18.59 -18.73
C SER A 387 9.42 18.70 -19.98
N PRO A 388 9.97 19.88 -20.30
CA PRO A 388 10.92 20.00 -21.43
C PRO A 388 12.20 19.17 -21.28
N THR A 389 12.57 18.77 -20.06
CA THR A 389 13.85 18.13 -19.75
C THR A 389 13.75 16.77 -19.07
N VAL A 390 12.59 16.46 -18.49
CA VAL A 390 12.33 15.21 -17.74
C VAL A 390 11.00 14.66 -18.26
N ASP A 391 10.93 13.38 -18.54
CA ASP A 391 9.70 12.70 -18.94
C ASP A 391 8.66 12.63 -17.80
N GLY A 392 7.51 12.07 -18.08
CA GLY A 392 6.43 11.88 -17.11
C GLY A 392 6.64 10.61 -16.28
N THR A 393 5.57 10.14 -15.66
CA THR A 393 5.56 8.86 -14.94
C THR A 393 4.50 7.92 -15.47
N SER A 394 4.78 6.64 -15.39
CA SER A 394 3.88 5.56 -15.76
C SER A 394 4.01 4.41 -14.77
N VAL A 395 2.93 3.67 -14.58
CA VAL A 395 2.88 2.40 -13.83
C VAL A 395 3.67 2.49 -12.51
N THR A 396 3.33 3.51 -11.71
CA THR A 396 4.09 3.87 -10.50
C THR A 396 3.81 2.93 -9.35
N ASP A 397 4.87 2.31 -8.81
CA ASP A 397 4.86 1.55 -7.57
C ASP A 397 4.89 2.51 -6.36
N GLY A 398 6.06 2.78 -5.80
CA GLY A 398 6.23 3.57 -4.59
C GLY A 398 6.21 5.08 -4.79
N ILE A 399 5.77 5.78 -3.76
CA ILE A 399 5.73 7.25 -3.69
C ILE A 399 6.09 7.74 -2.29
N ASP A 400 6.69 8.93 -2.20
CA ASP A 400 6.83 9.62 -0.91
C ASP A 400 6.68 11.13 -1.05
N VAL A 401 6.28 11.81 0.04
CA VAL A 401 6.13 13.26 0.11
C VAL A 401 6.70 13.85 1.39
N LEU A 402 7.45 14.91 1.26
CA LEU A 402 7.92 15.69 2.41
C LEU A 402 7.51 17.16 2.25
N GLY A 403 6.64 17.64 3.15
CA GLY A 403 6.18 19.03 3.21
C GLY A 403 7.14 19.93 3.99
N TYR A 404 8.44 19.89 3.69
CA TYR A 404 9.46 20.72 4.33
C TYR A 404 10.32 21.40 3.28
N GLY A 405 10.67 22.66 3.50
CA GLY A 405 11.52 23.41 2.58
C GLY A 405 12.92 22.79 2.45
N LEU A 406 13.27 22.30 1.25
CA LEU A 406 14.53 21.63 0.95
C LEU A 406 15.49 22.53 0.14
N GLY A 407 15.44 23.83 0.38
CA GLY A 407 16.25 24.80 -0.30
C GLY A 407 15.70 25.26 -1.64
N LYS A 408 16.57 25.79 -2.51
CA LYS A 408 16.18 26.49 -3.71
C LYS A 408 15.34 25.67 -4.71
N ASN A 409 15.66 24.38 -4.86
CA ASN A 409 15.01 23.54 -5.87
C ASN A 409 13.62 23.06 -5.42
N PHE A 410 13.44 22.87 -4.12
CA PHE A 410 12.18 22.41 -3.52
C PHE A 410 11.84 23.27 -2.29
N PRO A 411 11.54 24.56 -2.47
CA PRO A 411 11.37 25.51 -1.37
C PRO A 411 10.16 25.19 -0.47
N HIS A 412 9.19 24.45 -0.98
CA HIS A 412 7.95 24.11 -0.29
C HIS A 412 7.75 22.59 -0.15
N GLY A 413 8.82 21.82 -0.26
CA GLY A 413 8.76 20.36 -0.19
C GLY A 413 8.75 19.68 -1.55
N ILE A 414 8.75 18.36 -1.51
CA ILE A 414 8.95 17.48 -2.65
C ILE A 414 7.99 16.31 -2.62
N PHE A 415 7.51 15.87 -3.78
CA PHE A 415 6.87 14.59 -4.02
C PHE A 415 7.78 13.76 -4.91
N VAL A 416 8.10 12.55 -4.49
CA VAL A 416 8.97 11.61 -5.21
C VAL A 416 8.17 10.39 -5.61
N VAL A 417 8.44 9.87 -6.80
CA VAL A 417 7.60 8.82 -7.41
C VAL A 417 8.42 7.93 -8.30
N GLN A 418 8.24 6.62 -8.21
CA GLN A 418 8.83 5.65 -9.12
C GLN A 418 8.25 5.81 -10.54
N ASP A 419 9.06 5.58 -11.57
CA ASP A 419 8.67 5.62 -12.98
C ASP A 419 9.15 4.39 -13.74
N ASP A 420 8.19 3.65 -14.34
CA ASP A 420 8.48 2.44 -15.12
C ASP A 420 9.06 2.73 -16.51
N GLU A 421 8.52 3.73 -17.22
CA GLU A 421 8.94 4.04 -18.60
C GLU A 421 9.93 5.21 -18.68
N ASN A 422 10.99 5.18 -17.94
CA ASN A 422 12.03 6.21 -17.98
C ASN A 422 12.55 6.45 -19.40
N LEU A 423 12.22 7.61 -19.97
CA LEU A 423 12.54 8.01 -21.35
C LEU A 423 13.51 9.18 -21.39
N GLN A 424 14.70 8.99 -21.92
CA GLN A 424 15.64 10.08 -22.15
C GLN A 424 15.90 10.26 -23.65
N ASN A 425 15.56 11.41 -24.22
CA ASN A 425 15.66 11.70 -25.65
C ASN A 425 14.98 10.64 -26.55
N GLY A 426 13.83 10.11 -26.09
CA GLY A 426 13.08 9.07 -26.80
C GLY A 426 13.67 7.66 -26.70
N LYS A 427 14.70 7.47 -25.88
CA LYS A 427 15.30 6.15 -25.62
C LYS A 427 14.87 5.66 -24.22
N LYS A 428 14.33 4.44 -24.15
CA LYS A 428 14.01 3.80 -22.87
C LYS A 428 15.31 3.43 -22.13
N LEU A 429 15.40 3.88 -20.90
CA LEU A 429 16.42 3.52 -19.92
C LEU A 429 15.79 2.59 -18.87
N ASN A 430 16.63 2.13 -17.92
CA ASN A 430 16.10 1.46 -16.73
C ASN A 430 15.26 2.44 -15.90
N GLN A 431 14.38 1.90 -15.07
CA GLN A 431 13.51 2.66 -14.16
C GLN A 431 14.28 3.64 -13.28
N ASN A 432 13.61 4.68 -12.83
CA ASN A 432 14.16 5.69 -11.94
C ASN A 432 13.08 6.32 -11.05
N PHE A 433 13.41 7.43 -10.38
CA PHE A 433 12.49 8.19 -9.56
C PHE A 433 12.40 9.64 -10.06
N LYS A 434 11.18 10.15 -10.20
CA LYS A 434 10.92 11.54 -10.59
C LYS A 434 10.64 12.40 -9.36
N MET A 435 11.04 13.66 -9.42
CA MET A 435 10.91 14.64 -8.35
C MET A 435 10.04 15.81 -8.77
N VAL A 436 8.92 16.02 -8.08
CA VAL A 436 7.95 17.07 -8.34
C VAL A 436 7.91 18.05 -7.16
N PRO A 437 8.09 19.36 -7.35
CA PRO A 437 7.90 20.34 -6.30
C PRO A 437 6.45 20.31 -5.77
N TRP A 438 6.29 20.25 -4.45
CA TRP A 438 4.96 20.15 -3.82
C TRP A 438 4.02 21.28 -4.26
N GLU A 439 4.53 22.49 -4.39
CA GLU A 439 3.71 23.65 -4.79
C GLU A 439 3.08 23.52 -6.19
N GLN A 440 3.61 22.70 -7.08
CA GLN A 440 2.96 22.42 -8.37
C GLN A 440 1.71 21.58 -8.17
N ILE A 441 1.80 20.56 -7.33
CA ILE A 441 0.67 19.71 -6.98
C ILE A 441 -0.38 20.55 -6.24
N ALA A 442 0.05 21.32 -5.25
CA ALA A 442 -0.85 22.11 -4.42
C ALA A 442 -1.62 23.18 -5.22
N LYS A 443 -0.97 23.85 -6.16
CA LYS A 443 -1.58 24.90 -6.99
C LYS A 443 -2.38 24.33 -8.17
N GLY A 444 -2.07 23.12 -8.64
CA GLY A 444 -2.74 22.48 -9.77
C GLY A 444 -4.14 21.98 -9.44
N ALA A 445 -4.41 21.66 -8.18
CA ALA A 445 -5.72 21.22 -7.74
C ALA A 445 -6.80 22.30 -7.94
N ARG A 446 -8.02 21.89 -8.31
CA ARG A 446 -9.17 22.80 -8.48
C ARG A 446 -9.42 23.70 -7.26
N ILE A 447 -9.27 23.14 -6.09
CA ILE A 447 -9.19 23.85 -4.81
C ILE A 447 -7.75 23.74 -4.38
N PRO A 448 -6.98 24.85 -4.33
CA PRO A 448 -5.57 24.78 -3.98
C PRO A 448 -5.35 24.08 -2.64
N LEU A 449 -4.36 23.17 -2.60
CA LEU A 449 -3.98 22.49 -1.39
C LEU A 449 -3.10 23.41 -0.52
N THR A 450 -3.01 23.07 0.76
CA THR A 450 -2.16 23.79 1.71
C THR A 450 -0.68 23.55 1.39
N ILE A 451 0.12 24.58 1.60
CA ILE A 451 1.57 24.54 1.58
C ILE A 451 2.06 24.88 3.00
N ASP A 452 2.46 23.85 3.73
CA ASP A 452 2.99 23.96 5.10
C ASP A 452 4.44 23.44 5.11
N ASP A 453 5.37 24.29 4.65
CA ASP A 453 6.77 23.96 4.39
C ASP A 453 7.70 23.96 5.62
N GLY A 454 7.12 24.06 6.81
CA GLY A 454 7.83 24.07 8.07
C GLY A 454 7.48 22.95 9.05
N ILE A 455 6.75 21.92 8.59
CA ILE A 455 6.42 20.79 9.46
C ILE A 455 7.61 19.82 9.52
N ASN A 456 8.34 19.88 10.65
CA ASN A 456 9.47 19.00 10.86
C ASN A 456 9.00 17.60 11.26
N PRO A 457 9.32 16.54 10.51
CA PRO A 457 8.89 15.17 10.82
C PRO A 457 9.51 14.62 12.13
N ARG A 458 10.46 15.32 12.73
CA ARG A 458 11.02 15.00 14.06
C ARG A 458 10.22 15.61 15.23
N GLU A 459 9.25 16.48 14.94
CA GLU A 459 8.51 17.28 15.94
C GLU A 459 7.00 17.04 15.85
N LEU A 460 6.60 15.86 15.34
CA LEU A 460 5.19 15.47 15.27
C LEU A 460 4.57 15.36 16.67
N VAL A 461 3.27 15.63 16.78
CA VAL A 461 2.55 15.66 18.05
C VAL A 461 1.44 14.62 18.09
N ASN A 462 1.30 13.93 19.20
CA ASN A 462 0.24 12.94 19.39
C ASN A 462 -1.16 13.58 19.29
N ARG A 463 -1.99 13.04 18.39
CA ARG A 463 -3.39 13.42 18.13
C ARG A 463 -4.35 12.24 18.19
N SER A 464 -3.89 11.08 18.64
CA SER A 464 -4.67 9.84 18.63
C SER A 464 -5.96 9.87 19.46
N THR A 465 -6.17 10.93 20.24
CA THR A 465 -7.38 11.13 21.06
C THR A 465 -8.33 12.21 20.53
N GLN A 466 -8.08 12.74 19.33
CA GLN A 466 -8.89 13.81 18.73
C GLN A 466 -9.93 13.29 17.76
#